data_af687b7f4fac7821456f3d8a3f6138ff
#
_entry.id   af687b7f4fac7821456f3d8a3f6138ff
#
_cell.length_a   1.000
_cell.length_b   1.000
_cell.length_c   1.000
_cell.angle_alpha   90.00
_cell.angle_beta   90.00
_cell.angle_gamma   90.00
#
_symmetry.space_group_name_H-M   'P 1'
#
loop_
_entity.id
_entity.type
_entity.pdbx_description
1 polymer ?
#
loop_
_entity_poly.entity_id
_entity_poly.type
_entity_poly.pdbx_seq_one_letter_code
_entity_poly.pdbx_strand_id
1 'polypeptide(L)'
;AAGVTFEQLNGFLTKTTTSKAHVNPVIFRVMPNTAIEVKSSMTFISAYNASQEQIDLLISIFNELGNAILIEERLMEAGTALASSGIAFALRYIRAAIEGGVELGFYPKQAQEIVVHTVKGAIDLLLENKSNPEAEIDKVTTPGGITIKGLNEMELSGFTSAVIRGLKASR
;
A
#
# COMPACT_ATOMS: atom_id res chain seq x y z
N ALA A 1 5.05 15.83 -4.70
CA ALA A 1 3.59 15.96 -4.62
C ALA A 1 2.95 14.92 -5.55
N ALA A 2 1.96 14.16 -5.08
CA ALA A 2 1.36 13.05 -5.84
C ALA A 2 0.76 13.50 -7.19
N GLY A 3 0.23 14.72 -7.27
CA GLY A 3 -0.42 15.28 -8.46
C GLY A 3 0.48 16.00 -9.45
N VAL A 4 1.82 16.04 -9.28
CA VAL A 4 2.73 16.74 -10.20
C VAL A 4 3.31 15.73 -11.19
N THR A 5 3.11 15.95 -12.50
CA THR A 5 3.60 15.06 -13.57
C THR A 5 5.03 15.39 -14.00
N PHE A 6 5.69 14.46 -14.72
CA PHE A 6 6.99 14.72 -15.32
C PHE A 6 6.94 15.89 -16.32
N GLU A 7 5.86 16.04 -17.08
CA GLU A 7 5.67 17.14 -18.01
C GLU A 7 5.69 18.49 -17.29
N GLN A 8 4.96 18.60 -16.17
CA GLN A 8 4.94 19.81 -15.35
C GLN A 8 6.31 20.10 -14.73
N LEU A 9 6.98 19.06 -14.18
CA LEU A 9 8.32 19.20 -13.59
C LEU A 9 9.35 19.65 -14.63
N ASN A 10 9.34 19.02 -15.80
CA ASN A 10 10.23 19.39 -16.90
C ASN A 10 9.96 20.83 -17.38
N GLY A 11 8.68 21.24 -17.47
CA GLY A 11 8.29 22.60 -17.82
C GLY A 11 8.78 23.65 -16.81
N PHE A 12 8.82 23.34 -15.52
CA PHE A 12 9.40 24.24 -14.51
C PHE A 12 10.92 24.32 -14.62
N LEU A 13 11.60 23.19 -14.78
CA LEU A 13 13.06 23.14 -14.87
C LEU A 13 13.59 23.86 -16.12
N THR A 14 12.92 23.71 -17.25
CA THR A 14 13.33 24.39 -18.50
C THR A 14 13.10 25.90 -18.47
N LYS A 15 12.09 26.39 -17.75
CA LYS A 15 11.84 27.84 -17.59
C LYS A 15 12.85 28.54 -16.69
N THR A 16 13.43 27.84 -15.74
CA THR A 16 14.38 28.40 -14.75
C THR A 16 15.83 28.34 -15.22
N THR A 17 16.14 27.58 -16.26
CA THR A 17 17.51 27.44 -16.76
C THR A 17 17.77 28.54 -17.82
N THR A 18 18.48 29.58 -17.43
CA THR A 18 18.95 30.68 -18.32
C THR A 18 20.08 30.25 -19.26
N SER A 19 20.59 29.05 -19.15
CA SER A 19 21.64 28.48 -19.98
C SER A 19 21.07 27.91 -21.28
N LYS A 20 21.68 28.23 -22.41
CA LYS A 20 21.34 27.74 -23.77
C LYS A 20 21.61 26.25 -24.00
N ALA A 21 22.05 25.50 -22.99
CA ALA A 21 22.19 24.05 -23.08
C ALA A 21 20.82 23.41 -22.82
N HIS A 22 20.28 22.73 -23.81
CA HIS A 22 19.12 21.83 -23.62
C HIS A 22 19.56 20.67 -22.71
N VAL A 23 19.54 20.90 -21.42
CA VAL A 23 19.75 19.83 -20.45
C VAL A 23 18.46 19.07 -20.34
N ASN A 24 18.47 17.80 -20.73
CA ASN A 24 17.36 16.89 -20.53
C ASN A 24 17.46 16.36 -19.08
N PRO A 25 16.72 16.90 -18.12
CA PRO A 25 16.94 16.57 -16.71
C PRO A 25 16.53 15.12 -16.42
N VAL A 26 17.27 14.50 -15.53
CA VAL A 26 16.85 13.24 -14.90
C VAL A 26 15.90 13.57 -13.77
N ILE A 27 14.69 13.02 -13.82
CA ILE A 27 13.64 13.31 -12.84
C ILE A 27 13.09 11.99 -12.27
N PHE A 28 12.97 11.92 -10.95
CA PHE A 28 12.29 10.85 -10.28
C PHE A 28 11.06 11.37 -9.54
N ARG A 29 9.96 10.66 -9.67
CA ARG A 29 8.81 10.80 -8.79
C ARG A 29 8.84 9.67 -7.79
N VAL A 30 8.86 10.01 -6.52
CA VAL A 30 8.97 9.02 -5.43
C VAL A 30 7.81 9.22 -4.47
N MET A 31 7.14 8.14 -4.14
CA MET A 31 5.99 8.16 -3.26
C MET A 31 6.03 7.03 -2.25
N PRO A 32 6.61 7.27 -1.07
CA PRO A 32 6.50 6.39 0.07
C PRO A 32 5.13 6.53 0.74
N ASN A 33 4.81 5.60 1.64
CA ASN A 33 3.70 5.74 2.57
C ASN A 33 4.21 6.00 4.01
N THR A 34 3.30 6.23 4.94
CA THR A 34 3.64 6.58 6.34
C THR A 34 4.38 5.47 7.09
N ALA A 35 4.32 4.22 6.63
CA ALA A 35 5.08 3.12 7.24
C ALA A 35 6.60 3.24 7.05
N ILE A 36 7.07 4.26 6.31
CA ILE A 36 8.50 4.61 6.22
C ILE A 36 9.11 4.91 7.60
N GLU A 37 8.32 5.43 8.53
CA GLU A 37 8.72 5.72 9.91
C GLU A 37 9.23 4.47 10.66
N VAL A 38 8.67 3.32 10.31
CA VAL A 38 9.04 2.02 10.89
C VAL A 38 9.77 1.11 9.90
N LYS A 39 10.35 1.67 8.84
CA LYS A 39 11.07 0.95 7.78
C LYS A 39 10.28 -0.17 7.11
N SER A 40 8.99 0.06 6.93
CA SER A 40 8.06 -0.88 6.29
C SER A 40 7.23 -0.19 5.20
N SER A 41 7.80 0.83 4.56
CA SER A 41 7.13 1.54 3.47
C SER A 41 6.96 0.66 2.24
N MET A 42 5.85 0.84 1.56
CA MET A 42 5.76 0.54 0.13
C MET A 42 6.00 1.84 -0.63
N THR A 43 7.13 1.92 -1.35
CA THR A 43 7.53 3.12 -2.07
C THR A 43 7.43 2.90 -3.58
N PHE A 44 6.66 3.73 -4.26
CA PHE A 44 6.62 3.77 -5.71
C PHE A 44 7.62 4.77 -6.26
N ILE A 45 8.35 4.35 -7.29
CA ILE A 45 9.32 5.16 -8.01
C ILE A 45 8.91 5.17 -9.48
N SER A 46 8.90 6.35 -10.08
CA SER A 46 8.81 6.51 -11.53
C SER A 46 9.96 7.38 -12.00
N ALA A 47 10.55 7.05 -13.14
CA ALA A 47 11.76 7.68 -13.64
C ALA A 47 11.55 8.29 -15.03
N TYR A 48 12.11 9.46 -15.25
CA TYR A 48 12.16 10.14 -16.54
C TYR A 48 13.61 10.44 -16.90
N ASN A 49 14.04 10.00 -18.08
CA ASN A 49 15.38 10.21 -18.63
C ASN A 49 16.52 9.73 -17.69
N ALA A 50 16.27 8.68 -16.91
CA ALA A 50 17.23 8.10 -15.98
C ALA A 50 17.91 6.86 -16.59
N SER A 51 19.18 6.65 -16.28
CA SER A 51 19.86 5.40 -16.58
C SER A 51 19.43 4.29 -15.62
N GLN A 52 19.66 3.03 -16.01
CA GLN A 52 19.37 1.88 -15.16
C GLN A 52 20.12 1.95 -13.82
N GLU A 53 21.38 2.37 -13.85
CA GLU A 53 22.21 2.56 -12.64
C GLU A 53 21.60 3.57 -11.67
N GLN A 54 21.04 4.67 -12.19
CA GLN A 54 20.37 5.69 -11.35
C GLN A 54 19.06 5.15 -10.75
N ILE A 55 18.31 4.36 -11.51
CA ILE A 55 17.09 3.69 -11.04
C ILE A 55 17.44 2.70 -9.93
N ASP A 56 18.42 1.83 -10.16
CA ASP A 56 18.85 0.79 -9.20
C ASP A 56 19.37 1.41 -7.92
N LEU A 57 20.15 2.48 -8.02
CA LEU A 57 20.62 3.24 -6.86
C LEU A 57 19.44 3.78 -6.03
N LEU A 58 18.45 4.37 -6.68
CA LEU A 58 17.32 4.94 -5.95
C LEU A 58 16.46 3.84 -5.30
N ILE A 59 16.23 2.74 -6.00
CA ILE A 59 15.53 1.57 -5.45
C ILE A 59 16.29 1.03 -4.23
N SER A 60 17.62 0.90 -4.31
CA SER A 60 18.42 0.39 -3.18
C SER A 60 18.30 1.27 -1.95
N ILE A 61 18.31 2.60 -2.11
CA ILE A 61 18.14 3.56 -1.00
C ILE A 61 16.77 3.37 -0.32
N PHE A 62 15.69 3.27 -1.10
CA PHE A 62 14.34 3.14 -0.53
C PHE A 62 14.05 1.73 0.01
N ASN A 63 14.76 0.70 -0.44
CA ASN A 63 14.67 -0.64 0.15
C ASN A 63 15.23 -0.71 1.58
N GLU A 64 16.10 0.22 1.99
CA GLU A 64 16.49 0.36 3.40
C GLU A 64 15.35 0.88 4.30
N LEU A 65 14.29 1.40 3.70
CA LEU A 65 13.13 2.00 4.37
C LEU A 65 11.84 1.19 4.16
N GLY A 66 11.95 0.00 3.58
CA GLY A 66 10.84 -0.90 3.28
C GLY A 66 11.02 -1.58 1.92
N ASN A 67 10.00 -1.57 1.09
CA ASN A 67 10.05 -2.09 -0.27
C ASN A 67 9.86 -0.96 -1.29
N ALA A 68 10.69 -0.92 -2.32
CA ALA A 68 10.59 0.04 -3.40
C ALA A 68 10.41 -0.66 -4.74
N ILE A 69 9.49 -0.17 -5.57
CA ILE A 69 9.28 -0.68 -6.92
C ILE A 69 9.23 0.45 -7.95
N LEU A 70 9.80 0.17 -9.13
CA LEU A 70 9.65 1.04 -10.29
C LEU A 70 8.30 0.79 -10.93
N ILE A 71 7.56 1.86 -11.21
CA ILE A 71 6.28 1.82 -11.93
C ILE A 71 6.24 2.87 -13.04
N GLU A 72 5.36 2.67 -14.01
CA GLU A 72 5.07 3.69 -15.01
C GLU A 72 4.40 4.91 -14.35
N GLU A 73 4.68 6.12 -14.86
CA GLU A 73 4.11 7.35 -14.32
C GLU A 73 2.57 7.34 -14.24
N ARG A 74 1.91 6.77 -15.25
CA ARG A 74 0.43 6.67 -15.30
C ARG A 74 -0.17 5.87 -14.13
N LEU A 75 0.64 5.04 -13.46
CA LEU A 75 0.21 4.23 -12.32
C LEU A 75 0.45 4.90 -10.96
N MET A 76 1.08 6.08 -10.93
CA MET A 76 1.39 6.77 -9.66
C MET A 76 0.15 7.12 -8.85
N GLU A 77 -0.95 7.53 -9.50
CA GLU A 77 -2.21 7.82 -8.80
C GLU A 77 -2.84 6.54 -8.23
N ALA A 78 -2.88 5.47 -9.02
CA ALA A 78 -3.36 4.17 -8.56
C ALA A 78 -2.50 3.60 -7.43
N GLY A 79 -1.17 3.77 -7.53
CA GLY A 79 -0.22 3.42 -6.46
C GLY A 79 -0.50 4.21 -5.19
N THR A 80 -0.82 5.51 -5.30
CA THR A 80 -1.21 6.35 -4.16
C THR A 80 -2.44 5.78 -3.47
N ALA A 81 -3.49 5.45 -4.22
CA ALA A 81 -4.70 4.87 -3.67
C ALA A 81 -4.42 3.53 -2.98
N LEU A 82 -3.59 2.68 -3.60
CA LEU A 82 -3.33 1.33 -3.11
C LEU A 82 -2.42 1.30 -1.87
N ALA A 83 -1.35 2.07 -1.84
CA ALA A 83 -0.35 2.00 -0.77
C ALA A 83 -0.46 3.14 0.24
N SER A 84 -0.68 4.40 -0.18
CA SER A 84 -0.80 5.51 0.77
C SER A 84 -2.18 5.54 1.43
N SER A 85 -3.26 5.58 0.66
CA SER A 85 -4.63 5.48 1.21
C SER A 85 -4.90 4.09 1.79
N GLY A 86 -4.30 3.05 1.23
CA GLY A 86 -4.39 1.66 1.68
C GLY A 86 -4.00 1.46 3.14
N ILE A 87 -3.03 2.21 3.67
CA ILE A 87 -2.70 2.20 5.11
C ILE A 87 -3.93 2.56 5.95
N ALA A 88 -4.65 3.62 5.57
CA ALA A 88 -5.86 4.04 6.29
C ALA A 88 -6.97 2.98 6.20
N PHE A 89 -7.10 2.28 5.07
CA PHE A 89 -8.12 1.23 4.91
C PHE A 89 -7.78 -0.01 5.74
N ALA A 90 -6.50 -0.40 5.78
CA ALA A 90 -6.04 -1.48 6.66
C ALA A 90 -6.27 -1.13 8.15
N LEU A 91 -5.94 0.10 8.56
CA LEU A 91 -6.21 0.57 9.92
C LEU A 91 -7.71 0.67 10.22
N ARG A 92 -8.56 0.97 9.24
CA ARG A 92 -10.02 0.95 9.40
C ARG A 92 -10.55 -0.46 9.65
N TYR A 93 -10.03 -1.47 8.93
CA TYR A 93 -10.33 -2.87 9.21
C TYR A 93 -9.89 -3.25 10.62
N ILE A 94 -8.64 -2.96 10.99
CA ILE A 94 -8.11 -3.25 12.34
C ILE A 94 -8.99 -2.61 13.41
N ARG A 95 -9.42 -1.36 13.23
CA ARG A 95 -10.30 -0.67 14.17
C ARG A 95 -11.64 -1.38 14.32
N ALA A 96 -12.29 -1.75 13.21
CA ALA A 96 -13.56 -2.47 13.24
C ALA A 96 -13.42 -3.85 13.92
N ALA A 97 -12.34 -4.57 13.65
CA ALA A 97 -12.07 -5.85 14.29
C ALA A 97 -11.84 -5.71 15.82
N ILE A 98 -11.19 -4.62 16.26
CA ILE A 98 -11.03 -4.31 17.69
C ILE A 98 -12.40 -4.05 18.33
N GLU A 99 -13.25 -3.26 17.69
CA GLU A 99 -14.62 -2.98 18.18
C GLU A 99 -15.43 -4.28 18.30
N GLY A 100 -15.37 -5.17 17.30
CA GLY A 100 -15.97 -6.49 17.37
C GLY A 100 -15.39 -7.35 18.49
N GLY A 101 -14.08 -7.29 18.71
CA GLY A 101 -13.42 -7.98 19.83
C GLY A 101 -13.94 -7.51 21.20
N VAL A 102 -14.21 -6.22 21.34
CA VAL A 102 -14.81 -5.65 22.57
C VAL A 102 -16.25 -6.14 22.73
N GLU A 103 -17.03 -6.19 21.67
CA GLU A 103 -18.40 -6.72 21.70
C GLU A 103 -18.41 -8.20 22.08
N LEU A 104 -17.38 -8.96 21.71
CA LEU A 104 -17.19 -10.36 22.11
C LEU A 104 -16.69 -10.56 23.55
N GLY A 105 -16.42 -9.46 24.29
CA GLY A 105 -16.10 -9.49 25.71
C GLY A 105 -14.62 -9.28 26.08
N PHE A 106 -13.73 -8.96 25.12
CA PHE A 106 -12.36 -8.59 25.42
C PHE A 106 -12.25 -7.14 25.88
N TYR A 107 -11.33 -6.85 26.80
CA TYR A 107 -10.99 -5.46 27.08
C TYR A 107 -10.33 -4.79 25.86
N PRO A 108 -10.57 -3.49 25.61
CA PRO A 108 -10.09 -2.80 24.41
C PRO A 108 -8.59 -2.99 24.10
N LYS A 109 -7.73 -2.94 25.14
CA LYS A 109 -6.29 -3.13 24.97
C LYS A 109 -5.93 -4.57 24.55
N GLN A 110 -6.62 -5.56 25.10
CA GLN A 110 -6.44 -6.97 24.72
C GLN A 110 -6.94 -7.23 23.29
N ALA A 111 -8.13 -6.69 22.94
CA ALA A 111 -8.66 -6.78 21.59
C ALA A 111 -7.70 -6.19 20.56
N GLN A 112 -7.12 -5.04 20.87
CA GLN A 112 -6.11 -4.40 19.99
C GLN A 112 -4.87 -5.28 19.81
N GLU A 113 -4.30 -5.81 20.87
CA GLU A 113 -3.13 -6.69 20.82
C GLU A 113 -3.40 -7.94 19.98
N ILE A 114 -4.53 -8.62 20.24
CA ILE A 114 -4.95 -9.80 19.49
C ILE A 114 -5.10 -9.49 18.00
N VAL A 115 -5.85 -8.45 17.65
CA VAL A 115 -6.12 -8.12 16.23
C VAL A 115 -4.85 -7.73 15.49
N VAL A 116 -3.98 -6.91 16.09
CA VAL A 116 -2.73 -6.49 15.45
C VAL A 116 -1.82 -7.68 15.15
N HIS A 117 -1.66 -8.60 16.10
CA HIS A 117 -0.85 -9.80 15.89
C HIS A 117 -1.50 -10.77 14.90
N THR A 118 -2.82 -10.90 14.89
CA THR A 118 -3.55 -11.72 13.90
C THR A 118 -3.37 -11.20 12.49
N VAL A 119 -3.54 -9.88 12.28
CA VAL A 119 -3.34 -9.25 10.96
C VAL A 119 -1.88 -9.39 10.50
N LYS A 120 -0.93 -9.16 11.42
CA LYS A 120 0.48 -9.37 11.11
C LYS A 120 0.75 -10.81 10.67
N GLY A 121 0.23 -11.80 11.40
CA GLY A 121 0.38 -13.20 11.02
C GLY A 121 -0.20 -13.53 9.65
N ALA A 122 -1.36 -12.97 9.30
CA ALA A 122 -1.96 -13.17 7.99
C ALA A 122 -1.08 -12.58 6.85
N ILE A 123 -0.46 -11.42 7.10
CA ILE A 123 0.49 -10.81 6.14
C ILE A 123 1.75 -11.65 6.01
N ASP A 124 2.33 -12.09 7.13
CA ASP A 124 3.53 -12.93 7.15
C ASP A 124 3.30 -14.25 6.38
N LEU A 125 2.13 -14.89 6.55
CA LEU A 125 1.77 -16.09 5.78
C LEU A 125 1.77 -15.86 4.26
N LEU A 126 1.25 -14.73 3.80
CA LEU A 126 1.25 -14.40 2.37
C LEU A 126 2.68 -14.17 1.84
N LEU A 127 3.52 -13.48 2.62
CA LEU A 127 4.90 -13.14 2.22
C LEU A 127 5.80 -14.38 2.20
N GLU A 128 5.74 -15.20 3.26
CA GLU A 128 6.59 -16.41 3.41
C GLU A 128 6.17 -17.51 2.43
N ASN A 129 4.87 -17.78 2.31
CA ASN A 129 4.36 -18.85 1.46
C ASN A 129 4.27 -18.42 -0.02
N LYS A 130 4.43 -17.13 -0.33
CA LYS A 130 4.19 -16.57 -1.68
C LYS A 130 2.84 -17.01 -2.26
N SER A 131 1.85 -17.17 -1.38
CA SER A 131 0.50 -17.63 -1.68
C SER A 131 -0.42 -16.46 -2.02
N ASN A 132 -1.62 -16.75 -2.48
CA ASN A 132 -2.68 -15.75 -2.62
C ASN A 132 -3.64 -15.80 -1.42
N PRO A 133 -4.41 -14.72 -1.16
CA PRO A 133 -5.30 -14.65 -0.01
C PRO A 133 -6.31 -15.81 0.08
N GLU A 134 -6.92 -16.22 -1.02
CA GLU A 134 -7.91 -17.30 -1.02
C GLU A 134 -7.32 -18.64 -0.56
N ALA A 135 -6.10 -18.96 -0.99
CA ALA A 135 -5.42 -20.18 -0.56
C ALA A 135 -5.16 -20.20 0.96
N GLU A 136 -4.85 -19.05 1.57
CA GLU A 136 -4.68 -18.96 3.02
C GLU A 136 -6.03 -18.97 3.75
N ILE A 137 -7.08 -18.38 3.18
CA ILE A 137 -8.45 -18.43 3.72
C ILE A 137 -8.97 -19.86 3.75
N ASP A 138 -8.77 -20.62 2.67
CA ASP A 138 -9.22 -22.02 2.61
C ASP A 138 -8.60 -22.88 3.71
N LYS A 139 -7.35 -22.67 4.09
CA LYS A 139 -6.67 -23.42 5.17
C LYS A 139 -7.33 -23.23 6.53
N VAL A 140 -7.98 -22.10 6.77
CA VAL A 140 -8.64 -21.78 8.04
C VAL A 140 -10.17 -21.90 7.97
N THR A 141 -10.69 -22.35 6.81
CA THR A 141 -12.12 -22.50 6.57
C THR A 141 -12.51 -23.97 6.52
N THR A 142 -12.97 -24.52 7.63
CA THR A 142 -13.39 -25.91 7.73
C THR A 142 -14.88 -26.08 7.40
N PRO A 143 -15.31 -27.24 6.85
CA PRO A 143 -16.73 -27.53 6.58
C PRO A 143 -17.61 -27.33 7.81
N GLY A 144 -18.64 -26.47 7.71
CA GLY A 144 -19.55 -26.14 8.81
C GLY A 144 -18.94 -25.27 9.93
N GLY A 145 -17.66 -24.86 9.79
CA GLY A 145 -16.95 -24.06 10.78
C GLY A 145 -17.49 -22.65 10.97
N ILE A 146 -16.95 -21.95 11.96
CA ILE A 146 -17.37 -20.58 12.29
C ILE A 146 -16.78 -19.55 11.32
N THR A 147 -15.59 -19.83 10.77
CA THR A 147 -14.91 -18.90 9.86
C THR A 147 -15.72 -18.62 8.61
N ILE A 148 -16.24 -19.65 7.94
CA ILE A 148 -17.04 -19.45 6.72
C ILE A 148 -18.32 -18.67 6.98
N LYS A 149 -18.94 -18.84 8.15
CA LYS A 149 -20.13 -18.08 8.54
C LYS A 149 -19.82 -16.59 8.68
N GLY A 150 -18.69 -16.26 9.35
CA GLY A 150 -18.21 -14.89 9.48
C GLY A 150 -17.86 -14.24 8.13
N LEU A 151 -17.16 -14.97 7.25
CA LEU A 151 -16.84 -14.48 5.90
C LEU A 151 -18.10 -14.19 5.09
N ASN A 152 -19.10 -15.07 5.13
CA ASN A 152 -20.37 -14.87 4.42
C ASN A 152 -21.11 -13.64 4.95
N GLU A 153 -21.15 -13.40 6.26
CA GLU A 153 -21.78 -12.20 6.83
C GLU A 153 -21.04 -10.91 6.42
N MET A 154 -19.70 -10.93 6.39
CA MET A 154 -18.92 -9.79 5.90
C MET A 154 -19.23 -9.51 4.44
N GLU A 155 -19.34 -10.55 3.60
CA GLU A 155 -19.62 -10.38 2.17
C GLU A 155 -21.06 -9.94 1.93
N LEU A 156 -22.05 -10.47 2.64
CA LEU A 156 -23.45 -9.99 2.63
C LEU A 156 -23.54 -8.51 2.99
N SER A 157 -22.68 -8.04 3.90
CA SER A 157 -22.56 -6.62 4.27
C SER A 157 -21.80 -5.78 3.24
N GLY A 158 -21.29 -6.39 2.15
CA GLY A 158 -20.64 -5.72 1.04
C GLY A 158 -19.17 -5.35 1.28
N PHE A 159 -18.45 -6.11 2.08
CA PHE A 159 -17.07 -5.85 2.44
C PHE A 159 -16.15 -5.66 1.23
N THR A 160 -16.12 -6.62 0.32
CA THR A 160 -15.31 -6.55 -0.91
C THR A 160 -15.67 -5.33 -1.75
N SER A 161 -16.97 -5.06 -1.93
CA SER A 161 -17.43 -3.90 -2.67
C SER A 161 -17.03 -2.57 -2.02
N ALA A 162 -17.07 -2.50 -0.69
CA ALA A 162 -16.67 -1.30 0.04
C ALA A 162 -15.19 -0.99 -0.14
N VAL A 163 -14.31 -2.01 -0.03
CA VAL A 163 -12.87 -1.88 -0.23
C VAL A 163 -12.55 -1.41 -1.66
N ILE A 164 -13.12 -2.07 -2.67
CA ILE A 164 -12.88 -1.72 -4.09
C ILE A 164 -13.35 -0.29 -4.38
N ARG A 165 -14.53 0.10 -3.90
CA ARG A 165 -15.05 1.47 -4.10
C ARG A 165 -14.22 2.51 -3.38
N GLY A 166 -13.75 2.22 -2.17
CA GLY A 166 -12.84 3.10 -1.42
C GLY A 166 -11.55 3.38 -2.17
N LEU A 167 -10.91 2.33 -2.70
CA LEU A 167 -9.70 2.45 -3.52
C LEU A 167 -9.96 3.28 -4.80
N LYS A 168 -11.07 3.02 -5.50
CA LYS A 168 -11.43 3.77 -6.73
C LYS A 168 -11.74 5.24 -6.47
N ALA A 169 -12.26 5.59 -5.30
CA ALA A 169 -12.57 6.96 -4.91
C ALA A 169 -11.33 7.74 -4.43
N SER A 170 -10.19 7.07 -4.21
CA SER A 170 -8.97 7.67 -3.67
C SER A 170 -7.94 8.06 -4.74
N ARG A 171 -8.32 8.05 -6.00
CA ARG A 171 -7.48 8.46 -7.13
C ARG A 171 -8.05 9.68 -7.83
#